data_d7d1e6debfb12205f11f875b363129d0
#
_entry.id   d7d1e6debfb12205f11f875b363129d0
#
_cell.length_a   1.000
_cell.length_b   1.000
_cell.length_c   1.000
_cell.angle_alpha   90.00
_cell.angle_beta   90.00
_cell.angle_gamma   90.00
#
_symmetry.space_group_name_H-M   'P 1'
#
loop_
_entity.id
_entity.type
_entity.pdbx_description
1 polymer ?
#
loop_
_entity_poly.entity_id
_entity_poly.type
_entity_poly.pdbx_seq_one_letter_code
_entity_poly.pdbx_strand_id
1 'polypeptide(L)'
;MRIIKPDWEWRGALSVRPQTRYIVLHHAAAVSASPMQVDSWHKSNGWSGIGYHFYIRKDGSVHEGRPLWATGSHAQGKNSESIGVCVEGNYEIETVMPQAQKSAVKEVLSYIKDKYPDTYITGHRDVGATGCPGRYYPFNEMKEYYNNESEGLTMTQYEELKGEIEKLKAPMIYNYIDDNMPEWAREGVRYCLDNGFIEGTGDGLGLDSKDLKYCTIIMRLHKAVK
;
A
#
# COMPACT_ATOMS: atom_id res chain seq x y z
N MET A 1 -6.96 2.24 -2.38
CA MET A 1 -7.95 2.23 -1.26
C MET A 1 -9.34 2.62 -1.74
N ARG A 2 -10.39 1.88 -1.33
CA ARG A 2 -11.79 2.26 -1.54
C ARG A 2 -12.35 2.85 -0.25
N ILE A 3 -12.83 4.09 -0.29
CA ILE A 3 -13.46 4.75 0.85
C ILE A 3 -14.98 4.65 0.68
N ILE A 4 -15.64 4.07 1.67
CA ILE A 4 -17.09 4.00 1.76
C ILE A 4 -17.57 5.33 2.35
N LYS A 5 -18.50 5.99 1.67
CA LYS A 5 -19.09 7.27 2.11
C LYS A 5 -20.52 7.04 2.53
N PRO A 6 -20.79 6.85 3.85
CA PRO A 6 -22.14 6.76 4.33
C PRO A 6 -22.88 8.10 4.16
N ASP A 7 -24.20 8.01 3.98
CA ASP A 7 -25.06 9.20 4.00
C ASP A 7 -25.32 9.61 5.46
N TRP A 8 -24.52 10.57 5.95
CA TRP A 8 -24.57 11.01 7.34
C TRP A 8 -25.64 12.07 7.55
N GLU A 9 -26.55 11.84 8.48
CA GLU A 9 -27.46 12.86 8.99
C GLU A 9 -26.80 13.66 10.12
N TRP A 10 -26.27 14.83 9.80
CA TRP A 10 -25.62 15.71 10.77
C TRP A 10 -26.63 16.50 11.59
N ARG A 11 -26.40 16.61 12.91
CA ARG A 11 -27.15 17.53 13.77
C ARG A 11 -26.49 18.93 13.70
N GLY A 12 -26.93 19.73 12.72
CA GLY A 12 -26.39 21.07 12.48
C GLY A 12 -25.20 21.11 11.50
N ALA A 13 -24.71 22.30 11.26
CA ALA A 13 -23.61 22.52 10.31
C ALA A 13 -22.26 22.10 10.89
N LEU A 14 -21.41 21.55 10.06
CA LEU A 14 -20.01 21.27 10.40
C LEU A 14 -19.17 22.53 10.17
N SER A 15 -18.27 22.83 11.09
CA SER A 15 -17.33 23.94 10.97
C SER A 15 -16.14 23.55 10.09
N VAL A 16 -15.60 24.52 9.35
CA VAL A 16 -14.36 24.32 8.56
C VAL A 16 -13.17 24.17 9.50
N ARG A 17 -12.27 23.22 9.22
CA ARG A 17 -11.00 23.08 9.93
C ARG A 17 -10.00 24.12 9.37
N PRO A 18 -9.49 25.04 10.19
CA PRO A 18 -8.64 26.14 9.71
C PRO A 18 -7.23 25.68 9.31
N GLN A 19 -6.73 24.59 9.88
CA GLN A 19 -5.40 24.04 9.60
C GLN A 19 -5.35 22.54 9.86
N THR A 20 -4.34 21.88 9.32
CA THR A 20 -4.10 20.46 9.56
C THR A 20 -2.63 20.29 9.96
N ARG A 21 -2.39 19.97 11.22
CA ARG A 21 -1.06 19.74 11.78
C ARG A 21 -0.86 18.31 12.25
N TYR A 22 -1.96 17.66 12.68
CA TYR A 22 -1.88 16.35 13.31
C TYR A 22 -2.81 15.34 12.65
N ILE A 23 -2.36 14.10 12.62
CA ILE A 23 -3.20 12.92 12.46
C ILE A 23 -3.27 12.27 13.84
N VAL A 24 -4.45 12.22 14.44
CA VAL A 24 -4.66 11.62 15.75
C VAL A 24 -5.26 10.23 15.59
N LEU A 25 -4.53 9.22 16.09
CA LEU A 25 -4.96 7.84 16.06
C LEU A 25 -5.80 7.50 17.29
N HIS A 26 -6.91 6.78 17.03
CA HIS A 26 -7.87 6.34 18.04
C HIS A 26 -8.24 4.87 17.85
N HIS A 27 -8.77 4.27 18.91
CA HIS A 27 -9.60 3.08 18.86
C HIS A 27 -11.03 3.41 19.32
N ALA A 28 -11.99 2.60 18.93
CA ALA A 28 -13.39 2.78 19.34
C ALA A 28 -13.63 2.42 20.81
N ALA A 29 -12.67 1.79 21.47
CA ALA A 29 -12.77 1.20 22.81
C ALA A 29 -13.95 0.20 22.96
N ALA A 30 -14.39 -0.36 21.84
CA ALA A 30 -15.41 -1.39 21.75
C ALA A 30 -14.89 -2.52 20.86
N VAL A 31 -15.04 -3.77 21.31
CA VAL A 31 -14.54 -4.96 20.58
C VAL A 31 -15.12 -5.03 19.16
N SER A 32 -16.38 -4.65 19.00
CA SER A 32 -17.01 -4.48 17.69
C SER A 32 -17.97 -3.31 17.72
N ALA A 33 -17.87 -2.46 16.71
CA ALA A 33 -18.80 -1.36 16.51
C ALA A 33 -18.83 -0.98 15.02
N SER A 34 -20.02 -0.83 14.45
CA SER A 34 -20.17 -0.27 13.13
C SER A 34 -19.98 1.26 13.17
N PRO A 35 -19.64 1.90 12.01
CA PRO A 35 -19.57 3.36 11.96
C PRO A 35 -20.87 4.04 12.38
N MET A 36 -22.03 3.42 12.09
CA MET A 36 -23.36 3.93 12.46
C MET A 36 -23.58 3.86 13.99
N GLN A 37 -23.07 2.82 14.64
CA GLN A 37 -23.13 2.74 16.12
C GLN A 37 -22.28 3.83 16.76
N VAL A 38 -21.09 4.08 16.24
CA VAL A 38 -20.22 5.17 16.71
C VAL A 38 -20.88 6.54 16.49
N ASP A 39 -21.49 6.76 15.34
CA ASP A 39 -22.27 7.98 15.08
C ASP A 39 -23.41 8.15 16.10
N SER A 40 -24.16 7.09 16.34
CA SER A 40 -25.24 7.10 17.34
C SER A 40 -24.77 7.43 18.74
N TRP A 41 -23.64 6.86 19.18
CA TRP A 41 -23.04 7.17 20.48
C TRP A 41 -22.60 8.64 20.58
N HIS A 42 -21.98 9.15 19.53
CA HIS A 42 -21.56 10.55 19.49
C HIS A 42 -22.76 11.52 19.49
N LYS A 43 -23.82 11.17 18.76
CA LYS A 43 -25.08 11.93 18.81
C LYS A 43 -25.75 11.88 20.19
N SER A 44 -25.65 10.78 20.89
CA SER A 44 -26.15 10.65 22.26
C SER A 44 -25.36 11.51 23.26
N ASN A 45 -24.08 11.78 22.97
CA ASN A 45 -23.25 12.71 23.71
C ASN A 45 -23.49 14.19 23.33
N GLY A 46 -24.48 14.48 22.49
CA GLY A 46 -24.82 15.84 22.05
C GLY A 46 -23.97 16.36 20.88
N TRP A 47 -23.17 15.52 20.24
CA TRP A 47 -22.35 15.92 19.08
C TRP A 47 -23.18 15.89 17.79
N SER A 48 -22.68 16.56 16.74
CA SER A 48 -23.34 16.63 15.44
C SER A 48 -23.46 15.29 14.72
N GLY A 49 -22.66 14.31 15.13
CA GLY A 49 -22.55 12.98 14.54
C GLY A 49 -21.14 12.43 14.79
N ILE A 50 -20.72 11.45 14.01
CA ILE A 50 -19.41 10.83 14.12
C ILE A 50 -18.30 11.88 14.19
N GLY A 51 -17.41 11.77 15.19
CA GLY A 51 -16.36 12.78 15.44
C GLY A 51 -15.09 12.58 14.61
N TYR A 52 -14.86 11.38 14.12
CA TYR A 52 -13.67 11.00 13.35
C TYR A 52 -13.83 11.34 11.88
N HIS A 53 -12.70 11.51 11.17
CA HIS A 53 -12.68 11.70 9.72
C HIS A 53 -12.64 10.36 8.97
N PHE A 54 -11.96 9.37 9.56
CA PHE A 54 -11.97 8.00 9.07
C PHE A 54 -12.28 7.02 10.20
N TYR A 55 -13.08 6.01 9.86
CA TYR A 55 -13.34 4.89 10.71
C TYR A 55 -13.02 3.61 9.96
N ILE A 56 -12.11 2.79 10.51
CA ILE A 56 -11.56 1.59 9.85
C ILE A 56 -12.00 0.35 10.62
N ARG A 57 -12.73 -0.52 9.94
CA ARG A 57 -13.21 -1.75 10.54
C ARG A 57 -12.15 -2.85 10.57
N LYS A 58 -12.39 -3.90 11.36
CA LYS A 58 -11.49 -5.06 11.49
C LYS A 58 -11.27 -5.82 10.18
N ASP A 59 -12.26 -5.79 9.27
CA ASP A 59 -12.17 -6.38 7.92
C ASP A 59 -11.36 -5.53 6.93
N GLY A 60 -10.86 -4.36 7.37
CA GLY A 60 -10.12 -3.43 6.55
C GLY A 60 -10.99 -2.43 5.77
N SER A 61 -12.31 -2.48 5.88
CA SER A 61 -13.19 -1.50 5.24
C SER A 61 -13.01 -0.11 5.87
N VAL A 62 -12.80 0.89 5.00
CA VAL A 62 -12.56 2.29 5.38
C VAL A 62 -13.82 3.10 5.13
N HIS A 63 -14.32 3.73 6.18
CA HIS A 63 -15.50 4.59 6.13
C HIS A 63 -15.11 6.05 6.35
N GLU A 64 -15.56 6.93 5.46
CA GLU A 64 -15.47 8.37 5.68
C GLU A 64 -16.49 8.76 6.77
N GLY A 65 -16.00 9.43 7.80
CA GLY A 65 -16.82 10.08 8.81
C GLY A 65 -17.05 11.55 8.46
N ARG A 66 -16.44 12.47 9.20
CA ARG A 66 -16.43 13.89 8.84
C ARG A 66 -15.64 14.11 7.56
N PRO A 67 -16.12 14.97 6.65
CA PRO A 67 -15.31 15.37 5.50
C PRO A 67 -13.96 15.95 5.94
N LEU A 68 -12.91 15.75 5.14
CA LEU A 68 -11.56 16.20 5.50
C LEU A 68 -11.45 17.71 5.76
N TRP A 69 -12.32 18.52 5.18
CA TRP A 69 -12.35 19.96 5.43
C TRP A 69 -12.97 20.34 6.78
N ALA A 70 -13.70 19.43 7.40
CA ALA A 70 -14.45 19.75 8.63
C ALA A 70 -13.58 19.65 9.88
N THR A 71 -13.92 20.43 10.89
CA THR A 71 -13.38 20.28 12.24
C THR A 71 -13.89 18.98 12.86
N GLY A 72 -13.00 18.20 13.46
CA GLY A 72 -13.34 16.96 14.16
C GLY A 72 -14.10 17.15 15.47
N SER A 73 -14.53 16.02 16.07
CA SER A 73 -14.98 15.95 17.48
C SER A 73 -14.39 14.68 18.09
N HIS A 74 -13.06 14.57 18.15
CA HIS A 74 -12.36 13.36 18.54
C HIS A 74 -11.20 13.61 19.54
N ALA A 75 -10.66 14.82 19.59
CA ALA A 75 -9.58 15.19 20.52
C ALA A 75 -9.80 16.64 20.98
N GLN A 76 -10.30 16.83 22.20
CA GLN A 76 -10.57 18.16 22.75
C GLN A 76 -9.29 19.01 22.75
N GLY A 77 -9.40 20.25 22.29
CA GLY A 77 -8.25 21.15 22.14
C GLY A 77 -7.42 20.97 20.87
N LYS A 78 -7.63 19.86 20.13
CA LYS A 78 -6.92 19.54 18.88
C LYS A 78 -7.84 19.36 17.66
N ASN A 79 -9.14 19.39 17.84
CA ASN A 79 -10.13 19.14 16.78
C ASN A 79 -9.99 20.08 15.57
N SER A 80 -9.63 21.35 15.80
CA SER A 80 -9.51 22.37 14.74
C SER A 80 -8.19 22.31 13.97
N GLU A 81 -7.26 21.46 14.38
CA GLU A 81 -5.95 21.34 13.74
C GLU A 81 -5.56 19.88 13.44
N SER A 82 -6.52 18.94 13.52
CA SER A 82 -6.22 17.52 13.34
C SER A 82 -7.26 16.75 12.53
N ILE A 83 -6.79 15.65 11.94
CA ILE A 83 -7.58 14.60 11.33
C ILE A 83 -7.64 13.43 12.30
N GLY A 84 -8.82 12.99 12.70
CA GLY A 84 -9.01 11.81 13.56
C GLY A 84 -9.20 10.54 12.71
N VAL A 85 -8.35 9.55 12.95
CA VAL A 85 -8.45 8.21 12.37
C VAL A 85 -8.75 7.22 13.50
N CYS A 86 -9.92 6.60 13.46
CA CYS A 86 -10.36 5.65 14.47
C CYS A 86 -10.45 4.25 13.87
N VAL A 87 -10.01 3.26 14.63
CA VAL A 87 -10.17 1.85 14.29
C VAL A 87 -11.22 1.18 15.16
N GLU A 88 -12.01 0.28 14.60
CA GLU A 88 -12.85 -0.67 15.33
C GLU A 88 -11.96 -1.52 16.23
N GLY A 89 -12.37 -1.75 17.47
CA GLY A 89 -11.65 -2.58 18.42
C GLY A 89 -11.41 -1.88 19.76
N ASN A 90 -11.04 -2.67 20.75
CA ASN A 90 -10.60 -2.21 22.05
C ASN A 90 -9.16 -2.67 22.31
N TYR A 91 -8.19 -1.90 21.82
CA TYR A 91 -6.76 -2.21 21.96
C TYR A 91 -6.19 -1.92 23.35
N GLU A 92 -7.04 -1.69 24.32
CA GLU A 92 -6.67 -1.80 25.73
C GLU A 92 -6.67 -3.27 26.21
N ILE A 93 -7.47 -4.13 25.55
CA ILE A 93 -7.63 -5.55 25.90
C ILE A 93 -7.33 -6.49 24.71
N GLU A 94 -7.58 -6.09 23.48
CA GLU A 94 -7.29 -6.86 22.27
C GLU A 94 -5.83 -6.70 21.91
N THR A 95 -5.06 -7.79 21.99
CA THR A 95 -3.59 -7.77 21.87
C THR A 95 -3.07 -7.74 20.44
N VAL A 96 -3.92 -8.05 19.46
CA VAL A 96 -3.54 -8.15 18.04
C VAL A 96 -4.52 -7.40 17.16
N MET A 97 -4.01 -6.48 16.35
CA MET A 97 -4.78 -5.84 15.29
C MET A 97 -4.81 -6.75 14.06
N PRO A 98 -6.00 -7.04 13.47
CA PRO A 98 -6.09 -7.79 12.23
C PRO A 98 -5.26 -7.18 11.11
N GLN A 99 -4.62 -8.02 10.29
CA GLN A 99 -3.74 -7.54 9.21
C GLN A 99 -4.49 -6.67 8.20
N ALA A 100 -5.74 -7.02 7.87
CA ALA A 100 -6.57 -6.21 6.97
C ALA A 100 -6.79 -4.78 7.51
N GLN A 101 -7.09 -4.66 8.81
CA GLN A 101 -7.26 -3.37 9.47
C GLN A 101 -5.94 -2.59 9.50
N LYS A 102 -4.84 -3.27 9.84
CA LYS A 102 -3.49 -2.67 9.87
C LYS A 102 -3.09 -2.11 8.50
N SER A 103 -3.31 -2.86 7.43
CA SER A 103 -3.05 -2.42 6.06
C SER A 103 -3.91 -1.22 5.69
N ALA A 104 -5.20 -1.24 6.05
CA ALA A 104 -6.11 -0.13 5.78
C ALA A 104 -5.74 1.15 6.56
N VAL A 105 -5.21 1.03 7.79
CA VAL A 105 -4.67 2.20 8.52
C VAL A 105 -3.52 2.81 7.74
N LYS A 106 -2.57 2.00 7.28
CA LYS A 106 -1.42 2.48 6.49
C LYS A 106 -1.87 3.19 5.21
N GLU A 107 -2.81 2.62 4.45
CA GLU A 107 -3.37 3.26 3.25
C GLU A 107 -4.06 4.60 3.54
N VAL A 108 -4.79 4.71 4.66
CA VAL A 108 -5.41 5.97 5.09
C VAL A 108 -4.34 7.00 5.47
N LEU A 109 -3.27 6.57 6.15
CA LEU A 109 -2.16 7.46 6.50
C LEU A 109 -1.47 8.02 5.27
N SER A 110 -1.16 7.19 4.27
CA SER A 110 -0.62 7.62 2.97
C SER A 110 -1.55 8.61 2.28
N TYR A 111 -2.84 8.28 2.19
CA TYR A 111 -3.84 9.15 1.58
C TYR A 111 -3.94 10.53 2.26
N ILE A 112 -3.80 10.58 3.59
CA ILE A 112 -3.80 11.86 4.32
C ILE A 112 -2.49 12.60 4.04
N LYS A 113 -1.35 11.92 4.02
CA LYS A 113 -0.03 12.51 3.79
C LYS A 113 0.08 13.15 2.42
N ASP A 114 -0.46 12.52 1.37
CA ASP A 114 -0.51 13.09 0.01
C ASP A 114 -1.23 14.44 -0.04
N LYS A 115 -2.24 14.64 0.82
CA LYS A 115 -3.03 15.87 0.87
C LYS A 115 -2.50 16.90 1.87
N TYR A 116 -1.83 16.44 2.90
CA TYR A 116 -1.32 17.24 4.04
C TYR A 116 0.09 16.74 4.42
N PRO A 117 1.10 17.02 3.58
CA PRO A 117 2.46 16.45 3.76
C PRO A 117 3.14 16.89 5.07
N ASP A 118 2.81 18.06 5.58
CA ASP A 118 3.42 18.65 6.77
C ASP A 118 2.71 18.24 8.08
N THR A 119 2.07 17.07 8.11
CA THR A 119 1.36 16.58 9.29
C THR A 119 2.22 15.64 10.14
N TYR A 120 1.93 15.62 11.44
CA TYR A 120 2.55 14.73 12.42
C TYR A 120 1.54 13.72 12.92
N ILE A 121 1.95 12.46 13.01
CA ILE A 121 1.14 11.40 13.59
C ILE A 121 1.28 11.38 15.11
N THR A 122 0.17 11.27 15.82
CA THR A 122 0.12 11.21 17.29
C THR A 122 -1.00 10.27 17.77
N GLY A 123 -0.89 9.74 18.95
CA GLY A 123 -1.97 9.03 19.63
C GLY A 123 -2.87 10.01 20.39
N HIS A 124 -4.13 9.65 20.61
CA HIS A 124 -5.02 10.50 21.43
C HIS A 124 -4.46 10.72 22.84
N ARG A 125 -3.80 9.71 23.44
CA ARG A 125 -3.12 9.80 24.74
C ARG A 125 -2.01 10.87 24.82
N ASP A 126 -1.44 11.23 23.68
CA ASP A 126 -0.33 12.20 23.64
C ASP A 126 -0.84 13.65 23.59
N VAL A 127 -2.14 13.83 23.32
CA VAL A 127 -2.80 15.13 23.16
C VAL A 127 -4.01 15.31 24.09
N GLY A 128 -4.34 14.30 24.91
CA GLY A 128 -5.45 14.31 25.86
C GLY A 128 -5.24 13.32 27.00
N ALA A 129 -5.93 13.53 28.10
CA ALA A 129 -5.87 12.67 29.29
C ALA A 129 -6.70 11.38 29.06
N THR A 130 -6.17 10.42 28.31
CA THR A 130 -6.85 9.17 27.93
C THR A 130 -5.84 8.05 27.67
N GLY A 131 -6.27 6.77 27.76
CA GLY A 131 -5.49 5.62 27.33
C GLY A 131 -5.58 5.32 25.82
N CYS A 132 -6.47 5.99 25.08
CA CYS A 132 -6.66 5.82 23.65
C CYS A 132 -5.35 6.17 22.86
N PRO A 133 -4.97 5.37 21.87
CA PRO A 133 -5.67 4.27 21.18
C PRO A 133 -5.55 2.89 21.84
N GLY A 134 -5.07 2.78 23.07
CA GLY A 134 -4.90 1.55 23.83
C GLY A 134 -3.46 1.03 23.82
N ARG A 135 -3.11 0.27 24.87
CA ARG A 135 -1.73 -0.22 25.09
C ARG A 135 -1.24 -1.17 24.01
N TYR A 136 -2.14 -1.93 23.39
CA TYR A 136 -1.82 -2.93 22.36
C TYR A 136 -2.05 -2.39 20.92
N TYR A 137 -2.44 -1.13 20.78
CA TYR A 137 -2.49 -0.50 19.46
C TYR A 137 -1.07 -0.46 18.87
N PRO A 138 -0.83 -0.89 17.62
CA PRO A 138 0.51 -0.93 17.03
C PRO A 138 1.00 0.49 16.62
N PHE A 139 1.00 1.41 17.60
CA PHE A 139 1.25 2.83 17.36
C PHE A 139 2.63 3.10 16.77
N ASN A 140 3.67 2.47 17.30
CA ASN A 140 5.04 2.67 16.82
C ASN A 140 5.19 2.20 15.37
N GLU A 141 4.59 1.05 15.01
CA GLU A 141 4.58 0.55 13.64
C GLU A 141 3.91 1.54 12.68
N MET A 142 2.78 2.15 13.08
CA MET A 142 2.08 3.14 12.26
C MET A 142 2.89 4.44 12.14
N LYS A 143 3.55 4.86 13.21
CA LYS A 143 4.40 6.05 13.24
C LYS A 143 5.65 5.88 12.37
N GLU A 144 6.32 4.73 12.47
CA GLU A 144 7.46 4.40 11.62
C GLU A 144 7.05 4.33 10.15
N TYR A 145 5.97 3.64 9.83
CA TYR A 145 5.43 3.60 8.47
C TYR A 145 5.19 5.00 7.92
N TYR A 146 4.48 5.84 8.67
CA TYR A 146 4.14 7.21 8.28
C TYR A 146 5.39 8.08 8.06
N ASN A 147 6.38 7.98 8.91
CA ASN A 147 7.61 8.75 8.80
C ASN A 147 8.48 8.27 7.63
N ASN A 148 8.59 6.97 7.43
CA ASN A 148 9.39 6.37 6.35
C ASN A 148 8.75 6.59 4.97
N GLU A 149 7.43 6.68 4.89
CA GLU A 149 6.73 7.06 3.65
C GLU A 149 7.04 8.51 3.21
N SER A 150 7.59 9.35 4.12
CA SER A 150 8.09 10.68 3.76
C SER A 150 9.44 10.66 3.03
N GLU A 151 10.18 9.58 3.17
CA GLU A 151 11.34 9.26 2.35
C GLU A 151 10.85 8.48 1.12
N GLY A 152 10.06 9.12 0.25
CA GLY A 152 9.81 8.60 -1.09
C GLY A 152 11.15 8.19 -1.70
N LEU A 153 11.16 7.16 -2.54
CA LEU A 153 12.37 6.75 -3.28
C LEU A 153 13.16 7.99 -3.67
N THR A 154 14.37 8.11 -3.12
CA THR A 154 15.27 9.18 -3.56
C THR A 154 15.41 9.07 -5.08
N MET A 155 15.69 10.16 -5.79
CA MET A 155 15.92 10.11 -7.24
C MET A 155 16.96 9.03 -7.60
N THR A 156 17.95 8.82 -6.74
CA THR A 156 18.95 7.75 -6.89
C THR A 156 18.31 6.37 -6.84
N GLN A 157 17.50 6.07 -5.82
CA GLN A 157 16.77 4.79 -5.68
C GLN A 157 15.75 4.57 -6.81
N TYR A 158 15.09 5.65 -7.26
CA TYR A 158 14.18 5.59 -8.41
C TYR A 158 14.90 5.22 -9.69
N GLU A 159 16.05 5.86 -9.99
CA GLU A 159 16.85 5.58 -11.19
C GLU A 159 17.51 4.19 -11.11
N GLU A 160 17.95 3.74 -9.93
CA GLU A 160 18.43 2.36 -9.71
C GLU A 160 17.33 1.34 -10.00
N LEU A 161 16.14 1.49 -9.39
CA LEU A 161 15.01 0.58 -9.58
C LEU A 161 14.53 0.58 -11.04
N LYS A 162 14.48 1.74 -11.67
CA LYS A 162 14.17 1.88 -13.09
C LYS A 162 15.19 1.15 -13.96
N GLY A 163 16.49 1.27 -13.64
CA GLY A 163 17.56 0.55 -14.31
C GLY A 163 17.44 -0.97 -14.17
N GLU A 164 17.03 -1.46 -12.99
CA GLU A 164 16.75 -2.89 -12.77
C GLU A 164 15.52 -3.36 -13.56
N ILE A 165 14.46 -2.57 -13.59
CA ILE A 165 13.25 -2.88 -14.39
C ILE A 165 13.59 -2.94 -15.88
N GLU A 166 14.39 -2.02 -16.40
CA GLU A 166 14.83 -2.04 -17.81
C GLU A 166 15.70 -3.28 -18.12
N LYS A 167 16.59 -3.68 -17.22
CA LYS A 167 17.35 -4.93 -17.37
C LYS A 167 16.43 -6.17 -17.40
N LEU A 168 15.37 -6.20 -16.58
CA LEU A 168 14.38 -7.28 -16.59
C LEU A 168 13.50 -7.29 -17.85
N LYS A 169 13.34 -6.13 -18.51
CA LYS A 169 12.61 -6.03 -19.79
C LYS A 169 13.50 -6.35 -21.01
N ALA A 170 14.82 -6.26 -20.86
CA ALA A 170 15.72 -6.62 -21.93
C ALA A 170 15.53 -8.12 -22.28
N PRO A 171 15.44 -8.49 -23.57
CA PRO A 171 15.38 -9.89 -23.95
C PRO A 171 16.64 -10.60 -23.45
N MET A 172 16.46 -11.77 -22.84
CA MET A 172 17.60 -12.59 -22.43
C MET A 172 18.33 -13.06 -23.69
N ILE A 173 19.60 -12.71 -23.79
CA ILE A 173 20.47 -13.07 -24.93
C ILE A 173 21.34 -14.26 -24.51
N TYR A 174 21.32 -15.31 -25.31
CA TYR A 174 22.09 -16.53 -25.11
C TYR A 174 23.31 -16.52 -26.03
N ASN A 175 24.48 -16.37 -25.45
CA ASN A 175 25.75 -16.33 -26.20
C ASN A 175 26.45 -17.67 -26.25
N TYR A 176 26.08 -18.62 -25.39
CA TYR A 176 26.69 -19.94 -25.30
C TYR A 176 25.63 -21.02 -25.07
N ILE A 177 25.95 -22.26 -25.49
CA ILE A 177 25.14 -23.45 -25.19
C ILE A 177 25.61 -23.98 -23.84
N ASP A 178 25.15 -23.38 -22.78
CA ASP A 178 25.49 -23.69 -21.39
C ASP A 178 24.24 -23.87 -20.53
N ASP A 179 24.39 -23.89 -19.21
CA ASP A 179 23.29 -24.09 -18.29
C ASP A 179 22.32 -22.91 -18.19
N ASN A 180 22.69 -21.74 -18.69
CA ASN A 180 21.79 -20.59 -18.79
C ASN A 180 20.82 -20.74 -19.98
N MET A 181 21.18 -21.50 -21.01
CA MET A 181 20.29 -21.78 -22.13
C MET A 181 19.29 -22.87 -21.72
N PRO A 182 17.97 -22.69 -21.96
CA PRO A 182 16.96 -23.69 -21.68
C PRO A 182 17.29 -25.06 -22.31
N GLU A 183 17.19 -26.12 -21.55
CA GLU A 183 17.55 -27.48 -21.97
C GLU A 183 16.88 -27.88 -23.30
N TRP A 184 15.59 -27.54 -23.47
CA TRP A 184 14.82 -27.83 -24.68
C TRP A 184 15.38 -27.18 -25.96
N ALA A 185 16.16 -26.10 -25.82
CA ALA A 185 16.71 -25.35 -26.96
C ALA A 185 18.12 -25.81 -27.35
N ARG A 186 18.89 -26.37 -26.43
CA ARG A 186 20.32 -26.68 -26.60
C ARG A 186 20.59 -27.62 -27.82
N GLU A 187 19.77 -28.64 -28.01
CA GLU A 187 19.91 -29.56 -29.15
C GLU A 187 19.63 -28.82 -30.46
N GLY A 188 18.56 -28.02 -30.54
CA GLY A 188 18.20 -27.26 -31.74
C GLY A 188 19.25 -26.24 -32.14
N VAL A 189 19.81 -25.48 -31.16
CA VAL A 189 20.88 -24.50 -31.41
C VAL A 189 22.16 -25.20 -31.89
N ARG A 190 22.57 -26.31 -31.23
CA ARG A 190 23.74 -27.05 -31.64
C ARG A 190 23.58 -27.60 -33.08
N TYR A 191 22.40 -28.13 -33.38
CA TYR A 191 22.08 -28.60 -34.73
C TYR A 191 22.17 -27.50 -35.78
N CYS A 192 21.68 -26.31 -35.50
CA CYS A 192 21.75 -25.17 -36.40
C CYS A 192 23.19 -24.70 -36.64
N LEU A 193 24.02 -24.67 -35.60
CA LEU A 193 25.47 -24.41 -35.74
C LEU A 193 26.18 -25.43 -36.60
N ASP A 194 25.99 -26.72 -36.27
CA ASP A 194 26.67 -27.84 -36.98
C ASP A 194 26.30 -27.95 -38.48
N ASN A 195 25.12 -27.43 -38.83
CA ASN A 195 24.64 -27.43 -40.24
C ASN A 195 24.72 -26.03 -40.91
N GLY A 196 25.34 -25.05 -40.27
CA GLY A 196 25.56 -23.73 -40.86
C GLY A 196 24.28 -22.91 -41.03
N PHE A 197 23.21 -23.18 -40.27
CA PHE A 197 21.99 -22.38 -40.30
C PHE A 197 22.11 -21.09 -39.46
N ILE A 198 23.02 -21.09 -38.49
CA ILE A 198 23.41 -19.92 -37.71
C ILE A 198 24.93 -19.90 -37.56
N GLU A 199 25.48 -18.71 -37.40
CA GLU A 199 26.89 -18.51 -37.08
C GLU A 199 27.01 -17.66 -35.83
N GLY A 200 28.03 -17.93 -35.00
CA GLY A 200 28.33 -17.09 -33.86
C GLY A 200 28.92 -15.72 -34.30
N THR A 201 28.66 -14.72 -33.50
CA THR A 201 29.36 -13.42 -33.57
C THR A 201 30.67 -13.52 -32.78
N GLY A 202 31.58 -12.56 -32.98
CA GLY A 202 32.85 -12.52 -32.21
C GLY A 202 32.67 -12.58 -30.67
N ASP A 203 31.50 -12.19 -30.18
CA ASP A 203 31.15 -12.12 -28.77
C ASP A 203 30.21 -13.24 -28.29
N GLY A 204 29.86 -14.21 -29.17
CA GLY A 204 28.97 -15.33 -28.85
C GLY A 204 27.87 -15.55 -29.89
N LEU A 205 26.76 -16.19 -29.50
CA LEU A 205 25.66 -16.53 -30.40
C LEU A 205 24.65 -15.39 -30.60
N GLY A 206 24.45 -14.53 -29.62
CA GLY A 206 23.54 -13.41 -29.72
C GLY A 206 22.05 -13.79 -29.88
N LEU A 207 21.63 -14.99 -29.44
CA LEU A 207 20.28 -15.51 -29.67
C LEU A 207 19.31 -15.08 -28.59
N ASP A 208 18.13 -14.63 -28.97
CA ASP A 208 17.02 -14.39 -28.04
C ASP A 208 16.11 -15.63 -27.94
N SER A 209 15.08 -15.56 -27.10
CA SER A 209 14.13 -16.68 -26.90
C SER A 209 13.33 -17.06 -28.17
N LYS A 210 13.21 -16.16 -29.15
CA LYS A 210 12.54 -16.45 -30.44
C LYS A 210 13.49 -17.25 -31.33
N ASP A 211 14.76 -16.85 -31.36
CA ASP A 211 15.80 -17.53 -32.13
C ASP A 211 15.98 -18.97 -31.64
N LEU A 212 15.95 -19.19 -30.34
CA LEU A 212 15.98 -20.56 -29.77
C LEU A 212 14.82 -21.45 -30.28
N LYS A 213 13.60 -20.90 -30.39
CA LYS A 213 12.44 -21.59 -30.96
C LYS A 213 12.63 -21.85 -32.43
N TYR A 214 13.15 -20.90 -33.20
CA TYR A 214 13.43 -21.07 -34.61
C TYR A 214 14.47 -22.20 -34.85
N CYS A 215 15.56 -22.23 -34.10
CA CYS A 215 16.56 -23.30 -34.18
C CYS A 215 15.93 -24.68 -33.94
N THR A 216 15.05 -24.80 -32.94
CA THR A 216 14.35 -26.06 -32.65
C THR A 216 13.42 -26.48 -33.78
N ILE A 217 12.70 -25.53 -34.39
CA ILE A 217 11.81 -25.79 -35.54
C ILE A 217 12.63 -26.19 -36.76
N ILE A 218 13.70 -25.47 -37.11
CA ILE A 218 14.58 -25.76 -38.23
C ILE A 218 15.14 -27.18 -38.10
N MET A 219 15.66 -27.56 -36.94
CA MET A 219 16.15 -28.90 -36.66
C MET A 219 15.09 -29.99 -36.97
N ARG A 220 13.86 -29.82 -36.45
CA ARG A 220 12.76 -30.75 -36.64
C ARG A 220 12.36 -30.88 -38.11
N LEU A 221 12.22 -29.75 -38.80
CA LEU A 221 11.88 -29.72 -40.22
C LEU A 221 12.97 -30.39 -41.08
N HIS A 222 14.24 -30.05 -40.86
CA HIS A 222 15.35 -30.60 -41.62
C HIS A 222 15.55 -32.10 -41.38
N LYS A 223 15.32 -32.58 -40.13
CA LYS A 223 15.32 -34.03 -39.81
C LYS A 223 14.14 -34.78 -40.42
N ALA A 224 13.01 -34.12 -40.69
CA ALA A 224 11.83 -34.75 -41.27
C ALA A 224 11.89 -34.88 -42.81
N VAL A 225 12.79 -34.16 -43.47
CA VAL A 225 12.94 -34.16 -44.94
C VAL A 225 14.10 -35.07 -45.41
N LYS A 226 14.96 -35.48 -44.48
CA LYS A 226 16.02 -36.48 -44.73
C LYS A 226 15.50 -37.88 -44.45
#